data_5134e7e32720a433fdd41a0d2601be74
#
_entry.id   5134e7e32720a433fdd41a0d2601be74
#
_cell.length_a   1.000
_cell.length_b   1.000
_cell.length_c   1.000
_cell.angle_alpha   90.00
_cell.angle_beta   90.00
_cell.angle_gamma   90.00
#
_symmetry.space_group_name_H-M   'P 1'
#
loop_
_entity.id
_entity.type
_entity.pdbx_description
1 polymer ?
#
loop_
_entity_poly.entity_id
_entity_poly.type
_entity_poly.pdbx_seq_one_letter_code
_entity_poly.pdbx_strand_id
1 'polypeptide(L)'
;MADTKYIFVTGGVVSSLGKGIIAASLGKLLQARGYKVTIQKFDPYINIDPGTLNPYEHGECYVTVDGHEADLDLGHYERFLNVPTTRSNNITTGRIYQSVINKERKGDYLGKTVQVVPHITDEIKRNVKLLGSKYKFDFVITEIGGTVGDIESLPFIESVRQLKWELGKNCMCVHLTYVPYIAAAKEFKTKPTQHSVKQLQELGIQPDVLVLRTEHLLSNDITRKVALFCNVDADAVVQSVDVPTIYEVPLVLQRQNMDVTILKKMGLEVGPTPEMKPWNEFLQKKTNATETVKIGLVGKYVELQDAYKSIDESLLQAAIYNDRKLDLHLFHSEKLNEGNAAELLKDMDGLLIAPGFGQRGIEGKFAALKYAREHDVPCLGICLGMQCMVIEYARDVLGMADANSTEMEPNTEYKVIDLMEEQKNVTNMGGSMRLGAYDCILKKGSIAYQAYGKEHIQERHRHRFEFNSQYRDQFEAAGMKCTGENPETGLVEVVEIPALKWFVGVQFHPEYNSTVVNPNPLFVSFVKAAIDNK
;
A
#
# COMPACT_ATOMS: atom_id res chain seq x y z
N MET A 1 -22.66 18.68 15.78
CA MET A 1 -21.54 17.83 15.40
C MET A 1 -20.39 18.76 15.10
N ALA A 2 -19.17 18.46 15.55
CA ALA A 2 -18.01 19.26 15.15
C ALA A 2 -17.82 19.14 13.63
N ASP A 3 -17.49 20.26 12.96
CA ASP A 3 -17.26 20.26 11.53
C ASP A 3 -15.95 19.50 11.21
N THR A 4 -15.97 18.66 10.18
CA THR A 4 -14.78 17.97 9.68
C THR A 4 -13.66 18.96 9.34
N LYS A 5 -12.45 18.66 9.76
CA LYS A 5 -11.23 19.42 9.46
C LYS A 5 -10.52 18.81 8.25
N TYR A 6 -10.06 19.66 7.35
CA TYR A 6 -9.38 19.26 6.11
C TYR A 6 -7.94 19.75 6.12
N ILE A 7 -7.00 18.85 5.92
CA ILE A 7 -5.56 19.16 5.86
C ILE A 7 -5.06 18.74 4.49
N PHE A 8 -4.54 19.67 3.72
CA PHE A 8 -3.91 19.38 2.42
C PHE A 8 -2.41 19.28 2.58
N VAL A 9 -1.83 18.18 2.13
CA VAL A 9 -0.38 17.97 2.10
C VAL A 9 0.08 18.16 0.66
N THR A 10 0.83 19.22 0.41
CA THR A 10 1.42 19.55 -0.89
C THR A 10 2.94 19.41 -0.82
N GLY A 11 3.60 19.26 -1.96
CA GLY A 11 5.06 19.20 -2.02
C GLY A 11 5.63 20.00 -3.16
N GLY A 12 6.86 20.45 -2.99
CA GLY A 12 7.60 21.16 -4.00
C GLY A 12 9.07 20.77 -4.04
N VAL A 13 9.81 21.34 -4.99
CA VAL A 13 11.23 21.11 -5.28
C VAL A 13 11.46 19.83 -6.11
N VAL A 14 11.16 18.64 -5.55
CA VAL A 14 11.34 17.34 -6.23
C VAL A 14 10.22 16.37 -5.83
N SER A 15 10.01 15.34 -6.64
CA SER A 15 9.15 14.20 -6.30
C SER A 15 9.77 13.35 -5.18
N SER A 16 9.03 12.39 -4.65
CA SER A 16 9.50 11.41 -3.65
C SER A 16 10.06 12.00 -2.34
N LEU A 17 9.62 13.20 -1.95
CA LEU A 17 9.99 13.82 -0.66
C LEU A 17 9.35 13.13 0.55
N GLY A 18 8.39 12.22 0.34
CA GLY A 18 7.70 11.52 1.42
C GLY A 18 6.42 12.20 1.90
N LYS A 19 5.67 12.88 1.01
CA LYS A 19 4.35 13.47 1.33
C LYS A 19 3.41 12.46 1.98
N GLY A 20 3.33 11.23 1.42
CA GLY A 20 2.51 10.13 1.95
C GLY A 20 2.88 9.75 3.37
N ILE A 21 4.17 9.65 3.66
CA ILE A 21 4.67 9.33 5.01
C ILE A 21 4.39 10.46 6.00
N ILE A 22 4.51 11.72 5.57
CA ILE A 22 4.14 12.87 6.43
C ILE A 22 2.63 12.88 6.69
N ALA A 23 1.80 12.66 5.67
CA ALA A 23 0.35 12.55 5.81
C ALA A 23 -0.05 11.41 6.76
N ALA A 24 0.54 10.22 6.57
CA ALA A 24 0.32 9.05 7.41
C ALA A 24 0.77 9.27 8.87
N SER A 25 1.94 9.88 9.05
CA SER A 25 2.50 10.21 10.37
C SER A 25 1.64 11.21 11.13
N LEU A 26 1.22 12.28 10.45
CA LEU A 26 0.30 13.27 11.02
C LEU A 26 -1.05 12.63 11.36
N GLY A 27 -1.59 11.83 10.45
CA GLY A 27 -2.82 11.07 10.69
C GLY A 27 -2.72 10.19 11.93
N LYS A 28 -1.59 9.50 12.10
CA LYS A 28 -1.32 8.68 13.29
C LYS A 28 -1.27 9.49 14.58
N LEU A 29 -0.64 10.66 14.57
CA LEU A 29 -0.58 11.55 15.74
C LEU A 29 -1.97 12.08 16.13
N LEU A 30 -2.79 12.49 15.14
CA LEU A 30 -4.15 12.94 15.39
C LEU A 30 -5.05 11.78 15.89
N GLN A 31 -4.88 10.58 15.31
CA GLN A 31 -5.57 9.38 15.80
C GLN A 31 -5.20 9.04 17.24
N ALA A 32 -3.93 9.16 17.62
CA ALA A 32 -3.46 8.93 18.98
C ALA A 32 -4.06 9.94 19.99
N ARG A 33 -4.49 11.11 19.52
CA ARG A 33 -5.24 12.10 20.32
C ARG A 33 -6.75 11.80 20.39
N GLY A 34 -7.22 10.70 19.82
CA GLY A 34 -8.61 10.25 19.87
C GLY A 34 -9.50 10.74 18.72
N TYR A 35 -8.94 11.41 17.70
CA TYR A 35 -9.71 11.82 16.53
C TYR A 35 -9.89 10.67 15.53
N LYS A 36 -11.03 10.66 14.84
CA LYS A 36 -11.26 9.78 13.69
C LYS A 36 -10.64 10.41 12.45
N VAL A 37 -9.61 9.76 11.93
CA VAL A 37 -8.79 10.28 10.83
C VAL A 37 -8.83 9.33 9.63
N THR A 38 -8.91 9.90 8.44
CA THR A 38 -8.66 9.19 7.18
C THR A 38 -7.76 10.01 6.28
N ILE A 39 -7.10 9.33 5.33
CA ILE A 39 -6.21 9.98 4.38
C ILE A 39 -6.73 9.73 2.97
N GLN A 40 -6.62 10.74 2.09
CA GLN A 40 -7.03 10.70 0.70
C GLN A 40 -5.83 11.07 -0.18
N LYS A 41 -5.68 10.35 -1.28
CA LYS A 41 -4.66 10.61 -2.31
C LYS A 41 -5.32 11.21 -3.54
N PHE A 42 -4.76 12.29 -4.06
CA PHE A 42 -5.10 12.86 -5.36
C PHE A 42 -3.92 12.72 -6.30
N ASP A 43 -4.11 11.93 -7.36
CA ASP A 43 -3.09 11.66 -8.36
C ASP A 43 -3.34 12.48 -9.63
N PRO A 44 -2.35 13.28 -10.08
CA PRO A 44 -2.54 14.20 -11.20
C PRO A 44 -2.48 13.53 -12.59
N TYR A 45 -2.23 12.22 -12.69
CA TYR A 45 -2.22 11.53 -13.97
C TYR A 45 -3.62 11.31 -14.57
N ILE A 46 -3.67 11.13 -15.91
CA ILE A 46 -4.91 10.98 -16.69
C ILE A 46 -5.51 9.57 -16.62
N ASN A 47 -4.78 8.58 -16.15
CA ASN A 47 -5.32 7.23 -15.97
C ASN A 47 -6.52 7.25 -15.01
N ILE A 48 -7.53 6.43 -15.29
CA ILE A 48 -8.72 6.31 -14.43
C ILE A 48 -8.34 5.70 -13.07
N ASP A 49 -7.48 4.69 -13.11
CA ASP A 49 -6.87 4.00 -11.97
C ASP A 49 -5.50 3.41 -12.40
N PRO A 50 -4.68 2.93 -11.47
CA PRO A 50 -3.38 2.32 -11.77
C PRO A 50 -3.45 0.84 -12.18
N GLY A 51 -4.64 0.24 -12.31
CA GLY A 51 -4.80 -1.21 -12.54
C GLY A 51 -4.13 -1.75 -13.80
N THR A 52 -3.96 -0.91 -14.82
CA THR A 52 -3.29 -1.24 -16.08
C THR A 52 -1.86 -0.70 -16.17
N LEU A 53 -1.37 -0.02 -15.16
CA LEU A 53 -0.03 0.55 -15.14
C LEU A 53 1.04 -0.54 -14.92
N ASN A 54 2.22 -0.30 -15.49
CA ASN A 54 3.35 -1.19 -15.31
C ASN A 54 3.93 -1.01 -13.89
N PRO A 55 4.07 -2.09 -13.08
CA PRO A 55 4.68 -2.01 -11.77
C PRO A 55 6.10 -1.43 -11.76
N TYR A 56 6.85 -1.54 -12.84
CA TYR A 56 8.17 -0.91 -12.97
C TYR A 56 8.14 0.63 -13.03
N GLU A 57 7.00 1.24 -13.35
CA GLU A 57 6.86 2.70 -13.44
C GLU A 57 6.19 3.30 -12.20
N HIS A 58 5.24 2.57 -11.60
CA HIS A 58 4.36 3.09 -10.55
C HIS A 58 4.40 2.30 -9.22
N GLY A 59 5.21 1.24 -9.14
CA GLY A 59 5.20 0.35 -7.99
C GLY A 59 3.99 -0.60 -7.99
N GLU A 60 3.67 -1.16 -6.82
CA GLU A 60 2.52 -2.06 -6.69
C GLU A 60 1.19 -1.33 -6.92
N CYS A 61 0.24 -2.04 -7.52
CA CYS A 61 -1.15 -1.61 -7.54
C CYS A 61 -1.85 -2.10 -6.27
N TYR A 62 -2.19 -1.17 -5.38
CA TYR A 62 -2.89 -1.45 -4.13
C TYR A 62 -4.39 -1.64 -4.38
N VAL A 63 -5.05 -2.49 -3.60
CA VAL A 63 -6.51 -2.70 -3.73
C VAL A 63 -7.21 -2.35 -2.43
N THR A 64 -8.21 -1.46 -2.52
CA THR A 64 -9.05 -1.06 -1.39
C THR A 64 -10.07 -2.15 -1.02
N VAL A 65 -10.70 -2.04 0.15
CA VAL A 65 -11.70 -3.03 0.61
C VAL A 65 -12.92 -3.14 -0.31
N ASP A 66 -13.29 -2.05 -0.99
CA ASP A 66 -14.41 -1.99 -1.95
C ASP A 66 -13.99 -2.25 -3.41
N GLY A 67 -12.79 -2.80 -3.63
CA GLY A 67 -12.33 -3.27 -4.94
C GLY A 67 -11.86 -2.18 -5.89
N HIS A 68 -11.38 -1.06 -5.39
CA HIS A 68 -10.73 -0.05 -6.22
C HIS A 68 -9.22 -0.32 -6.31
N GLU A 69 -8.69 -0.38 -7.54
CA GLU A 69 -7.27 -0.36 -7.81
C GLU A 69 -6.73 1.05 -7.58
N ALA A 70 -5.71 1.18 -6.76
CA ALA A 70 -5.25 2.45 -6.20
C ALA A 70 -3.72 2.54 -6.16
N ASP A 71 -3.22 3.74 -5.95
CA ASP A 71 -1.80 4.02 -5.73
C ASP A 71 -1.27 3.35 -4.46
N LEU A 72 0.00 2.96 -4.46
CA LEU A 72 0.69 2.28 -3.35
C LEU A 72 0.70 3.07 -2.03
N ASP A 73 0.57 4.39 -2.10
CA ASP A 73 0.53 5.26 -0.91
C ASP A 73 -0.66 4.91 0.02
N LEU A 74 -1.76 4.36 -0.54
CA LEU A 74 -2.89 3.90 0.29
C LEU A 74 -2.46 2.79 1.24
N GLY A 75 -1.53 1.93 0.83
CA GLY A 75 -0.92 0.93 1.70
C GLY A 75 -0.19 1.58 2.89
N HIS A 76 0.55 2.66 2.67
CA HIS A 76 1.18 3.41 3.77
C HIS A 76 0.13 3.98 4.72
N TYR A 77 -0.97 4.55 4.21
CA TYR A 77 -2.02 5.12 5.05
C TYR A 77 -2.66 4.05 5.94
N GLU A 78 -3.00 2.89 5.38
CA GLU A 78 -3.58 1.79 6.16
C GLU A 78 -2.59 1.20 7.17
N ARG A 79 -1.32 1.02 6.78
CA ARG A 79 -0.27 0.51 7.69
C ARG A 79 -0.07 1.39 8.91
N PHE A 80 -0.18 2.73 8.75
CA PHE A 80 -0.03 3.68 9.85
C PHE A 80 -1.30 3.82 10.70
N LEU A 81 -2.46 3.95 10.06
CA LEU A 81 -3.71 4.23 10.76
C LEU A 81 -4.47 2.99 11.24
N ASN A 82 -4.21 1.83 10.66
CA ASN A 82 -5.03 0.63 10.85
C ASN A 82 -6.52 0.89 10.56
N VAL A 83 -6.80 1.67 9.51
CA VAL A 83 -8.13 2.05 9.04
C VAL A 83 -8.20 1.71 7.55
N PRO A 84 -9.16 0.86 7.13
CA PRO A 84 -9.27 0.48 5.73
C PRO A 84 -9.66 1.67 4.84
N THR A 85 -9.13 1.69 3.63
CA THR A 85 -9.45 2.66 2.60
C THR A 85 -10.47 2.13 1.60
N THR A 86 -11.14 3.06 0.93
CA THR A 86 -12.14 2.80 -0.10
C THR A 86 -11.79 3.60 -1.37
N ARG A 87 -12.53 3.38 -2.45
CA ARG A 87 -12.40 4.18 -3.68
C ARG A 87 -12.51 5.69 -3.49
N SER A 88 -13.08 6.13 -2.38
CA SER A 88 -13.16 7.55 -2.05
C SER A 88 -11.84 8.10 -1.50
N ASN A 89 -10.90 7.23 -1.16
CA ASN A 89 -9.58 7.62 -0.66
C ASN A 89 -8.55 7.80 -1.76
N ASN A 90 -8.81 7.36 -3.00
CA ASN A 90 -7.93 7.61 -4.15
C ASN A 90 -8.73 8.23 -5.31
N ILE A 91 -8.28 9.37 -5.79
CA ILE A 91 -8.92 10.13 -6.87
C ILE A 91 -7.86 10.55 -7.88
N THR A 92 -8.05 10.16 -9.14
CA THR A 92 -7.18 10.55 -10.25
C THR A 92 -7.77 11.70 -11.05
N THR A 93 -6.94 12.44 -11.76
CA THR A 93 -7.40 13.44 -12.76
C THR A 93 -8.33 12.82 -13.78
N GLY A 94 -7.96 11.65 -14.32
CA GLY A 94 -8.78 10.94 -15.31
C GLY A 94 -10.19 10.66 -14.81
N ARG A 95 -10.32 10.21 -13.57
CA ARG A 95 -11.62 9.93 -12.94
C ARG A 95 -12.47 11.18 -12.74
N ILE A 96 -11.86 12.31 -12.35
CA ILE A 96 -12.54 13.61 -12.22
C ILE A 96 -13.06 14.07 -13.59
N TYR A 97 -12.19 14.08 -14.62
CA TYR A 97 -12.57 14.52 -15.95
C TYR A 97 -13.65 13.62 -16.56
N GLN A 98 -13.51 12.31 -16.43
CA GLN A 98 -14.53 11.36 -16.90
C GLN A 98 -15.89 11.61 -16.25
N SER A 99 -15.91 11.89 -14.93
CA SER A 99 -17.15 12.23 -14.22
C SER A 99 -17.82 13.48 -14.79
N VAL A 100 -17.05 14.54 -15.02
CA VAL A 100 -17.55 15.81 -15.57
C VAL A 100 -18.02 15.64 -17.04
N ILE A 101 -17.24 14.94 -17.86
CA ILE A 101 -17.61 14.65 -19.26
C ILE A 101 -18.89 13.82 -19.32
N ASN A 102 -19.02 12.79 -18.48
CA ASN A 102 -20.24 11.98 -18.41
C ASN A 102 -21.48 12.79 -18.00
N LYS A 103 -21.34 13.74 -17.08
CA LYS A 103 -22.42 14.66 -16.68
C LYS A 103 -22.79 15.60 -17.83
N GLU A 104 -21.79 16.13 -18.55
CA GLU A 104 -22.03 16.96 -19.73
C GLU A 104 -22.81 16.20 -20.80
N ARG A 105 -22.39 14.97 -21.12
CA ARG A 105 -23.09 14.12 -22.10
C ARG A 105 -24.53 13.75 -21.70
N LYS A 106 -24.80 13.68 -20.39
CA LYS A 106 -26.17 13.47 -19.86
C LYS A 106 -27.04 14.73 -19.84
N GLY A 107 -26.45 15.90 -20.08
CA GLY A 107 -27.16 17.18 -20.04
C GLY A 107 -27.30 17.78 -18.65
N ASP A 108 -26.58 17.31 -17.66
CA ASP A 108 -26.69 17.78 -16.26
C ASP A 108 -26.33 19.27 -16.11
N TYR A 109 -25.57 19.83 -17.05
CA TYR A 109 -25.19 21.25 -17.05
C TYR A 109 -26.14 22.16 -17.83
N LEU A 110 -27.27 21.65 -18.33
CA LEU A 110 -28.35 22.43 -18.94
C LEU A 110 -27.88 23.37 -20.06
N GLY A 111 -26.96 22.93 -20.91
CA GLY A 111 -26.44 23.68 -22.05
C GLY A 111 -25.39 24.74 -21.72
N LYS A 112 -24.92 24.83 -20.48
CA LYS A 112 -23.83 25.73 -20.10
C LYS A 112 -22.50 25.26 -20.66
N THR A 113 -21.60 26.22 -20.94
CA THR A 113 -20.20 25.91 -21.26
C THR A 113 -19.52 25.30 -20.05
N VAL A 114 -18.97 24.07 -20.19
CA VAL A 114 -18.24 23.37 -19.13
C VAL A 114 -16.77 23.75 -19.19
N GLN A 115 -16.21 24.19 -18.06
CA GLN A 115 -14.84 24.71 -17.92
C GLN A 115 -14.13 24.07 -16.73
N VAL A 116 -12.79 24.18 -16.67
CA VAL A 116 -12.02 23.70 -15.53
C VAL A 116 -12.50 24.36 -14.24
N VAL A 117 -12.64 25.69 -14.25
CA VAL A 117 -13.29 26.44 -13.17
C VAL A 117 -14.66 26.90 -13.69
N PRO A 118 -15.78 26.54 -13.05
CA PRO A 118 -15.88 25.85 -11.76
C PRO A 118 -16.07 24.32 -11.83
N HIS A 119 -16.33 23.71 -12.99
CA HIS A 119 -16.91 22.37 -13.09
C HIS A 119 -15.96 21.26 -12.64
N ILE A 120 -14.67 21.30 -13.05
CA ILE A 120 -13.64 20.37 -12.58
C ILE A 120 -13.31 20.64 -11.12
N THR A 121 -13.12 21.90 -10.73
CA THR A 121 -12.81 22.25 -9.33
C THR A 121 -13.94 21.90 -8.37
N ASP A 122 -15.21 22.06 -8.78
CA ASP A 122 -16.35 21.66 -7.95
C ASP A 122 -16.42 20.12 -7.78
N GLU A 123 -16.11 19.37 -8.84
CA GLU A 123 -16.04 17.91 -8.74
C GLU A 123 -14.91 17.45 -7.82
N ILE A 124 -13.74 18.10 -7.87
CA ILE A 124 -12.63 17.86 -6.93
C ILE A 124 -13.06 18.17 -5.49
N LYS A 125 -13.62 19.36 -5.25
CA LYS A 125 -14.09 19.79 -3.92
C LYS A 125 -15.17 18.86 -3.36
N ARG A 126 -16.07 18.36 -4.22
CA ARG A 126 -17.08 17.36 -3.85
C ARG A 126 -16.43 16.08 -3.34
N ASN A 127 -15.41 15.58 -4.04
CA ASN A 127 -14.69 14.37 -3.64
C ASN A 127 -13.88 14.55 -2.35
N VAL A 128 -13.29 15.75 -2.12
CA VAL A 128 -12.63 16.09 -0.84
C VAL A 128 -13.63 15.99 0.33
N LYS A 129 -14.79 16.62 0.16
CA LYS A 129 -15.81 16.70 1.23
C LYS A 129 -16.54 15.39 1.49
N LEU A 130 -16.51 14.44 0.52
CA LEU A 130 -17.29 13.19 0.57
C LEU A 130 -16.94 12.34 1.80
N LEU A 131 -15.64 12.16 2.10
CA LEU A 131 -15.19 11.35 3.23
C LEU A 131 -15.65 11.91 4.57
N GLY A 132 -15.53 13.22 4.76
CA GLY A 132 -16.01 13.89 5.99
C GLY A 132 -17.53 13.79 6.14
N SER A 133 -18.28 14.04 5.08
CA SER A 133 -19.75 14.06 5.13
C SER A 133 -20.37 12.66 5.26
N LYS A 134 -19.85 11.68 4.49
CA LYS A 134 -20.40 10.31 4.43
C LYS A 134 -20.00 9.45 5.63
N TYR A 135 -18.73 9.52 6.04
CA TYR A 135 -18.16 8.61 7.03
C TYR A 135 -17.89 9.27 8.39
N LYS A 136 -18.19 10.58 8.53
CA LYS A 136 -18.09 11.34 9.80
C LYS A 136 -16.68 11.27 10.42
N PHE A 137 -15.64 11.45 9.62
CA PHE A 137 -14.29 11.64 10.11
C PHE A 137 -14.14 13.05 10.71
N ASP A 138 -13.36 13.17 11.78
CA ASP A 138 -12.98 14.45 12.38
C ASP A 138 -11.94 15.17 11.52
N PHE A 139 -10.99 14.40 10.96
CA PHE A 139 -9.97 14.89 10.05
C PHE A 139 -9.95 14.09 8.75
N VAL A 140 -9.87 14.82 7.63
CA VAL A 140 -9.54 14.28 6.31
C VAL A 140 -8.23 14.93 5.88
N ILE A 141 -7.17 14.13 5.75
CA ILE A 141 -5.88 14.57 5.25
C ILE A 141 -5.83 14.21 3.78
N THR A 142 -5.66 15.20 2.89
CA THR A 142 -5.57 14.97 1.45
C THR A 142 -4.16 15.24 0.96
N GLU A 143 -3.48 14.20 0.49
CA GLU A 143 -2.21 14.32 -0.18
C GLU A 143 -2.43 14.69 -1.64
N ILE A 144 -1.81 15.79 -2.09
CA ILE A 144 -1.79 16.17 -3.50
C ILE A 144 -0.54 15.59 -4.16
N GLY A 145 -0.75 14.69 -5.13
CA GLY A 145 0.31 14.10 -5.92
C GLY A 145 1.02 15.13 -6.82
N GLY A 146 2.18 14.77 -7.33
CA GLY A 146 3.02 15.66 -8.14
C GLY A 146 3.73 16.75 -7.30
N THR A 147 4.25 17.74 -8.00
CA THR A 147 5.01 18.87 -7.44
C THR A 147 4.22 20.17 -7.69
N VAL A 148 4.20 21.06 -6.71
CA VAL A 148 3.57 22.38 -6.91
C VAL A 148 4.27 23.11 -8.04
N GLY A 149 3.48 23.53 -9.05
CA GLY A 149 3.96 24.11 -10.29
C GLY A 149 3.83 23.19 -11.50
N ASP A 150 3.64 21.89 -11.31
CA ASP A 150 3.34 20.97 -12.40
C ASP A 150 1.95 21.29 -12.99
N ILE A 151 1.85 21.28 -14.31
CA ILE A 151 0.61 21.63 -15.05
C ILE A 151 -0.54 20.70 -14.62
N GLU A 152 -0.23 19.43 -14.45
CA GLU A 152 -1.20 18.39 -14.11
C GLU A 152 -1.85 18.59 -12.74
N SER A 153 -1.15 19.20 -11.79
CA SER A 153 -1.65 19.42 -10.43
C SER A 153 -2.44 20.73 -10.26
N LEU A 154 -2.42 21.64 -11.24
CA LEU A 154 -3.05 22.96 -11.13
C LEU A 154 -4.54 22.92 -10.76
N PRO A 155 -5.41 22.06 -11.33
CA PRO A 155 -6.81 22.00 -10.93
C PRO A 155 -7.01 21.59 -9.46
N PHE A 156 -6.14 20.72 -8.92
CA PHE A 156 -6.16 20.35 -7.51
C PHE A 156 -5.73 21.51 -6.62
N ILE A 157 -4.65 22.19 -6.95
CA ILE A 157 -4.16 23.36 -6.20
C ILE A 157 -5.21 24.48 -6.19
N GLU A 158 -5.83 24.76 -7.35
CA GLU A 158 -6.93 25.74 -7.44
C GLU A 158 -8.12 25.32 -6.54
N SER A 159 -8.46 24.05 -6.50
CA SER A 159 -9.51 23.53 -5.63
C SER A 159 -9.16 23.69 -4.15
N VAL A 160 -7.89 23.46 -3.76
CA VAL A 160 -7.40 23.70 -2.40
C VAL A 160 -7.52 25.18 -2.03
N ARG A 161 -7.13 26.09 -2.96
CA ARG A 161 -7.26 27.55 -2.75
C ARG A 161 -8.71 27.93 -2.47
N GLN A 162 -9.66 27.42 -3.28
CA GLN A 162 -11.09 27.65 -3.08
C GLN A 162 -11.59 27.09 -1.73
N LEU A 163 -11.18 25.85 -1.38
CA LEU A 163 -11.56 25.21 -0.12
C LEU A 163 -11.02 25.95 1.11
N LYS A 164 -9.80 26.50 1.04
CA LYS A 164 -9.25 27.34 2.12
C LYS A 164 -10.13 28.58 2.35
N TRP A 165 -10.64 29.18 1.27
CA TRP A 165 -11.57 30.31 1.37
C TRP A 165 -12.94 29.88 1.92
N GLU A 166 -13.53 28.80 1.38
CA GLU A 166 -14.87 28.33 1.77
C GLU A 166 -14.94 27.84 3.23
N LEU A 167 -13.91 27.15 3.71
CA LEU A 167 -13.90 26.44 4.99
C LEU A 167 -13.17 27.23 6.10
N GLY A 168 -12.43 28.26 5.75
CA GLY A 168 -11.68 29.10 6.69
C GLY A 168 -10.78 28.26 7.60
N LYS A 169 -10.93 28.42 8.91
CA LYS A 169 -10.12 27.71 9.93
C LYS A 169 -10.31 26.19 9.98
N ASN A 170 -11.29 25.65 9.23
CA ASN A 170 -11.48 24.21 9.08
C ASN A 170 -10.64 23.60 7.94
N CYS A 171 -9.82 24.41 7.27
CA CYS A 171 -8.99 24.00 6.16
C CYS A 171 -7.56 24.53 6.31
N MET A 172 -6.56 23.68 6.13
CA MET A 172 -5.15 23.99 6.33
C MET A 172 -4.30 23.37 5.21
N CYS A 173 -3.17 24.01 4.90
CA CYS A 173 -2.16 23.52 3.97
C CYS A 173 -0.84 23.27 4.70
N VAL A 174 -0.37 22.02 4.66
CA VAL A 174 0.97 21.59 5.06
C VAL A 174 1.79 21.45 3.80
N HIS A 175 2.89 22.20 3.68
CA HIS A 175 3.74 22.17 2.51
C HIS A 175 5.09 21.53 2.81
N LEU A 176 5.40 20.45 2.10
CA LEU A 176 6.67 19.71 2.24
C LEU A 176 7.67 20.23 1.20
N THR A 177 8.86 20.61 1.67
CA THR A 177 9.95 21.11 0.83
C THR A 177 11.27 20.44 1.17
N TYR A 178 12.30 20.69 0.38
CA TYR A 178 13.63 20.13 0.57
C TYR A 178 14.67 21.20 0.89
N VAL A 179 15.49 20.93 1.91
CA VAL A 179 16.66 21.74 2.27
C VAL A 179 17.91 20.87 2.06
N PRO A 180 18.52 20.93 0.85
CA PRO A 180 19.71 20.12 0.56
C PRO A 180 20.93 20.56 1.36
N TYR A 181 21.73 19.58 1.77
CA TYR A 181 23.07 19.78 2.26
C TYR A 181 24.07 19.65 1.10
N ILE A 182 24.85 20.70 0.84
CA ILE A 182 25.89 20.68 -0.20
C ILE A 182 27.20 20.25 0.43
N ALA A 183 27.56 18.99 0.30
CA ALA A 183 28.72 18.40 0.95
C ALA A 183 30.03 19.14 0.60
N ALA A 184 30.23 19.58 -0.64
CA ALA A 184 31.41 20.33 -1.08
C ALA A 184 31.53 21.70 -0.40
N ALA A 185 30.41 22.36 -0.10
CA ALA A 185 30.35 23.66 0.55
C ALA A 185 30.14 23.55 2.08
N LYS A 186 29.88 22.36 2.58
CA LYS A 186 29.53 22.06 3.98
C LYS A 186 28.41 22.96 4.53
N GLU A 187 27.41 23.23 3.73
CA GLU A 187 26.32 24.12 4.12
C GLU A 187 24.94 23.67 3.58
N PHE A 188 23.89 24.08 4.28
CA PHE A 188 22.50 23.91 3.86
C PHE A 188 22.08 25.05 2.92
N LYS A 189 21.26 24.71 1.92
CA LYS A 189 20.71 25.68 0.98
C LYS A 189 19.19 25.79 1.14
N THR A 190 18.73 26.95 1.63
CA THR A 190 17.30 27.24 1.86
C THR A 190 16.59 27.82 0.63
N LYS A 191 17.31 28.15 -0.44
CA LYS A 191 16.73 28.72 -1.67
C LYS A 191 15.69 27.81 -2.34
N PRO A 192 15.89 26.49 -2.47
CA PRO A 192 14.87 25.61 -3.05
C PRO A 192 13.53 25.67 -2.29
N THR A 193 13.58 25.64 -0.95
CA THR A 193 12.39 25.83 -0.09
C THR A 193 11.71 27.17 -0.32
N GLN A 194 12.47 28.27 -0.35
CA GLN A 194 11.93 29.62 -0.58
C GLN A 194 11.23 29.72 -1.94
N HIS A 195 11.82 29.15 -3.00
CA HIS A 195 11.21 29.14 -4.34
C HIS A 195 9.95 28.30 -4.38
N SER A 196 9.95 27.12 -3.77
CA SER A 196 8.79 26.23 -3.71
C SER A 196 7.59 26.90 -3.00
N VAL A 197 7.85 27.55 -1.85
CA VAL A 197 6.81 28.28 -1.13
C VAL A 197 6.31 29.47 -1.92
N LYS A 198 7.21 30.22 -2.59
CA LYS A 198 6.80 31.31 -3.49
C LYS A 198 5.87 30.84 -4.60
N GLN A 199 6.19 29.75 -5.23
CA GLN A 199 5.35 29.15 -6.28
C GLN A 199 3.97 28.78 -5.76
N LEU A 200 3.86 28.20 -4.55
CA LEU A 200 2.58 27.94 -3.92
C LEU A 200 1.80 29.24 -3.62
N GLN A 201 2.48 30.28 -3.15
CA GLN A 201 1.91 31.61 -2.88
C GLN A 201 1.41 32.30 -4.18
N GLU A 202 2.15 32.17 -5.29
CA GLU A 202 1.73 32.67 -6.61
C GLU A 202 0.42 32.02 -7.09
N LEU A 203 0.17 30.77 -6.69
CA LEU A 203 -1.11 30.05 -6.90
C LEU A 203 -2.18 30.42 -5.84
N GLY A 204 -1.92 31.39 -4.98
CA GLY A 204 -2.88 31.93 -4.01
C GLY A 204 -3.01 31.12 -2.70
N ILE A 205 -2.04 30.25 -2.40
CA ILE A 205 -2.06 29.47 -1.16
C ILE A 205 -0.87 29.87 -0.28
N GLN A 206 -1.17 30.43 0.91
CA GLN A 206 -0.21 30.53 1.99
C GLN A 206 -0.17 29.20 2.75
N PRO A 207 1.00 28.52 2.86
CA PRO A 207 1.11 27.35 3.71
C PRO A 207 0.95 27.72 5.19
N ASP A 208 0.26 26.88 5.96
CA ASP A 208 0.06 27.06 7.39
C ASP A 208 1.17 26.40 8.21
N VAL A 209 1.73 25.30 7.69
CA VAL A 209 2.84 24.55 8.27
C VAL A 209 3.83 24.19 7.15
N LEU A 210 5.11 24.32 7.43
CA LEU A 210 6.20 23.85 6.56
C LEU A 210 6.85 22.62 7.15
N VAL A 211 7.02 21.59 6.34
CA VAL A 211 7.83 20.42 6.67
C VAL A 211 9.09 20.46 5.83
N LEU A 212 10.25 20.59 6.47
CA LEU A 212 11.55 20.65 5.82
C LEU A 212 12.17 19.27 5.77
N ARG A 213 12.15 18.65 4.60
CA ARG A 213 12.89 17.39 4.35
C ARG A 213 14.37 17.72 4.27
N THR A 214 15.20 17.01 5.04
CA THR A 214 16.63 17.25 5.12
C THR A 214 17.38 16.00 5.59
N GLU A 215 18.62 15.83 5.16
CA GLU A 215 19.48 14.72 5.58
C GLU A 215 19.98 14.86 7.02
N HIS A 216 20.20 16.09 7.47
CA HIS A 216 20.75 16.41 8.79
C HIS A 216 19.90 17.46 9.49
N LEU A 217 19.96 17.50 10.83
CA LEU A 217 19.26 18.51 11.62
C LEU A 217 19.73 19.93 11.26
N LEU A 218 18.77 20.80 11.01
CA LEU A 218 18.99 22.22 10.77
C LEU A 218 19.11 22.98 12.10
N SER A 219 19.94 23.99 12.12
CA SER A 219 20.02 24.90 13.27
C SER A 219 18.77 25.77 13.38
N ASN A 220 18.50 26.27 14.59
CA ASN A 220 17.38 27.18 14.85
C ASN A 220 17.47 28.47 14.00
N ASP A 221 18.65 28.93 13.64
CA ASP A 221 18.82 30.11 12.79
C ASP A 221 18.35 29.84 11.35
N ILE A 222 18.63 28.65 10.84
CA ILE A 222 18.13 28.23 9.49
C ILE A 222 16.61 28.12 9.49
N THR A 223 16.03 27.49 10.50
CA THR A 223 14.56 27.33 10.58
C THR A 223 13.86 28.68 10.75
N ARG A 224 14.37 29.58 11.58
CA ARG A 224 13.86 30.95 11.73
C ARG A 224 13.98 31.75 10.43
N LYS A 225 15.09 31.61 9.73
CA LYS A 225 15.28 32.24 8.41
C LYS A 225 14.25 31.75 7.42
N VAL A 226 14.00 30.44 7.35
CA VAL A 226 12.98 29.87 6.48
C VAL A 226 11.59 30.38 6.87
N ALA A 227 11.25 30.37 8.15
CA ALA A 227 9.98 30.90 8.67
C ALA A 227 9.73 32.34 8.20
N LEU A 228 10.73 33.22 8.35
CA LEU A 228 10.66 34.61 7.93
C LEU A 228 10.44 34.77 6.42
N PHE A 229 11.23 34.06 5.59
CA PHE A 229 11.13 34.18 4.12
C PHE A 229 9.85 33.58 3.55
N CYS A 230 9.23 32.63 4.27
CA CYS A 230 8.03 31.91 3.83
C CYS A 230 6.74 32.44 4.48
N ASN A 231 6.80 33.46 5.33
CA ASN A 231 5.69 34.00 6.11
C ASN A 231 4.92 32.91 6.90
N VAL A 232 5.68 32.06 7.60
CA VAL A 232 5.14 31.01 8.45
C VAL A 232 5.64 31.22 9.87
N ASP A 233 4.82 30.94 10.87
CA ASP A 233 5.22 31.01 12.26
C ASP A 233 6.39 30.07 12.54
N ALA A 234 7.34 30.48 13.38
CA ALA A 234 8.55 29.71 13.64
C ALA A 234 8.25 28.32 14.26
N ASP A 235 7.20 28.20 15.04
CA ASP A 235 6.70 26.96 15.63
C ASP A 235 5.91 26.06 14.64
N ALA A 236 5.62 26.59 13.46
CA ALA A 236 5.00 25.86 12.37
C ALA A 236 6.01 25.39 11.30
N VAL A 237 7.31 25.51 11.55
CA VAL A 237 8.38 24.97 10.71
C VAL A 237 8.93 23.71 11.38
N VAL A 238 8.65 22.56 10.78
CA VAL A 238 8.97 21.22 11.30
C VAL A 238 10.03 20.57 10.40
N GLN A 239 10.96 19.84 10.97
CA GLN A 239 12.00 19.13 10.23
C GLN A 239 11.66 17.66 10.12
N SER A 240 11.75 17.11 8.92
CA SER A 240 11.69 15.66 8.65
C SER A 240 13.08 15.20 8.22
N VAL A 241 13.87 14.77 9.19
CA VAL A 241 15.22 14.25 8.95
C VAL A 241 15.18 12.78 8.52
N ASP A 242 16.27 12.31 7.93
CA ASP A 242 16.44 10.89 7.62
C ASP A 242 16.42 10.06 8.91
N VAL A 243 15.66 8.97 8.86
CA VAL A 243 15.50 8.03 9.98
C VAL A 243 15.70 6.59 9.48
N PRO A 244 16.14 5.67 10.37
CA PRO A 244 16.38 4.27 10.00
C PRO A 244 15.14 3.52 9.49
N THR A 245 13.95 4.00 9.83
CA THR A 245 12.68 3.44 9.37
C THR A 245 11.61 4.52 9.30
N ILE A 246 10.73 4.45 8.29
CA ILE A 246 9.59 5.37 8.14
C ILE A 246 8.69 5.39 9.38
N TYR A 247 8.68 4.33 10.16
CA TYR A 247 7.88 4.20 11.38
C TYR A 247 8.39 5.05 12.56
N GLU A 248 9.58 5.64 12.47
CA GLU A 248 10.06 6.64 13.43
C GLU A 248 9.56 8.05 13.14
N VAL A 249 9.11 8.33 11.91
CA VAL A 249 8.67 9.66 11.50
C VAL A 249 7.57 10.24 12.39
N PRO A 250 6.51 9.49 12.79
CA PRO A 250 5.50 10.03 13.72
C PRO A 250 6.12 10.58 15.01
N LEU A 251 7.10 9.88 15.59
CA LEU A 251 7.75 10.31 16.83
C LEU A 251 8.67 11.53 16.61
N VAL A 252 9.30 11.64 15.44
CA VAL A 252 10.08 12.83 15.05
C VAL A 252 9.18 14.06 14.98
N LEU A 253 8.02 13.95 14.35
CA LEU A 253 7.05 15.04 14.24
C LEU A 253 6.39 15.38 15.59
N GLN A 254 6.11 14.37 16.43
CA GLN A 254 5.56 14.55 17.78
C GLN A 254 6.52 15.35 18.68
N ARG A 255 7.81 15.02 18.67
CA ARG A 255 8.84 15.73 19.43
C ARG A 255 8.95 17.21 19.05
N GLN A 256 8.56 17.57 17.84
CA GLN A 256 8.52 18.94 17.35
C GLN A 256 7.12 19.58 17.49
N ASN A 257 6.19 18.92 18.19
CA ASN A 257 4.84 19.41 18.46
C ASN A 257 4.02 19.73 17.19
N MET A 258 4.22 19.00 16.07
CA MET A 258 3.49 19.25 14.82
C MET A 258 1.97 19.14 15.01
N ASP A 259 1.52 18.11 15.71
CA ASP A 259 0.12 17.85 16.03
C ASP A 259 -0.47 18.96 16.92
N VAL A 260 0.29 19.45 17.91
CA VAL A 260 -0.09 20.58 18.77
C VAL A 260 -0.26 21.86 17.96
N THR A 261 0.69 22.15 17.07
CA THR A 261 0.64 23.33 16.19
C THR A 261 -0.58 23.29 15.28
N ILE A 262 -0.88 22.13 14.69
CA ILE A 262 -2.07 21.94 13.84
C ILE A 262 -3.36 22.14 14.62
N LEU A 263 -3.51 21.53 15.81
CA LEU A 263 -4.71 21.70 16.64
C LEU A 263 -4.93 23.16 17.03
N LYS A 264 -3.88 23.86 17.48
CA LYS A 264 -3.95 25.30 17.83
C LYS A 264 -4.38 26.15 16.64
N LYS A 265 -3.76 25.96 15.47
CA LYS A 265 -4.11 26.72 14.25
C LYS A 265 -5.55 26.46 13.78
N MET A 266 -6.10 25.28 14.04
CA MET A 266 -7.50 24.95 13.76
C MET A 266 -8.47 25.32 14.89
N GLY A 267 -7.98 25.94 15.96
CA GLY A 267 -8.80 26.37 17.10
C GLY A 267 -9.36 25.22 17.93
N LEU A 268 -8.62 24.12 17.99
CA LEU A 268 -8.97 22.93 18.79
C LEU A 268 -8.18 22.92 20.11
N GLU A 269 -8.77 22.31 21.14
CA GLU A 269 -8.09 22.10 22.41
C GLU A 269 -6.95 21.13 22.27
N VAL A 270 -5.84 21.44 22.92
CA VAL A 270 -4.67 20.59 22.98
C VAL A 270 -4.68 19.86 24.32
N GLY A 271 -5.07 18.59 24.29
CA GLY A 271 -4.95 17.70 25.43
C GLY A 271 -3.49 17.30 25.73
N PRO A 272 -3.26 16.41 26.70
CA PRO A 272 -1.93 15.88 27.01
C PRO A 272 -1.32 15.18 25.81
N THR A 273 0.02 15.07 25.77
CA THR A 273 0.72 14.32 24.73
C THR A 273 0.29 12.85 24.77
N PRO A 274 -0.19 12.29 23.67
CA PRO A 274 -0.69 10.93 23.67
C PRO A 274 0.44 9.90 23.78
N GLU A 275 0.19 8.84 24.52
CA GLU A 275 1.04 7.67 24.54
C GLU A 275 0.77 6.81 23.31
N MET A 276 1.77 6.63 22.46
CA MET A 276 1.69 5.75 21.30
C MET A 276 2.19 4.34 21.64
N LYS A 277 1.63 3.73 22.71
CA LYS A 277 2.17 2.50 23.31
C LYS A 277 2.39 1.36 22.31
N PRO A 278 1.40 0.90 21.52
CA PRO A 278 1.62 -0.20 20.56
C PRO A 278 2.67 0.16 19.49
N TRP A 279 2.73 1.43 19.10
CA TRP A 279 3.71 1.91 18.13
C TRP A 279 5.14 1.90 18.70
N ASN A 280 5.29 2.34 19.93
CA ASN A 280 6.57 2.33 20.65
C ASN A 280 7.06 0.90 20.92
N GLU A 281 6.16 -0.02 21.28
CA GLU A 281 6.46 -1.44 21.43
C GLU A 281 7.01 -2.06 20.14
N PHE A 282 6.38 -1.76 19.00
CA PHE A 282 6.87 -2.19 17.70
C PHE A 282 8.29 -1.69 17.41
N LEU A 283 8.56 -0.39 17.63
CA LEU A 283 9.89 0.19 17.43
C LEU A 283 10.92 -0.38 18.42
N GLN A 284 10.55 -0.65 19.66
CA GLN A 284 11.42 -1.31 20.64
C GLN A 284 11.78 -2.73 20.23
N LYS A 285 10.81 -3.53 19.80
CA LYS A 285 11.05 -4.88 19.26
C LYS A 285 12.01 -4.83 18.07
N LYS A 286 11.78 -3.90 17.12
CA LYS A 286 12.67 -3.69 15.96
C LYS A 286 14.11 -3.40 16.39
N THR A 287 14.28 -2.53 17.39
CA THR A 287 15.62 -2.12 17.88
C THR A 287 16.31 -3.25 18.65
N ASN A 288 15.55 -4.00 19.46
CA ASN A 288 16.08 -5.04 20.34
C ASN A 288 16.33 -6.38 19.63
N ALA A 289 15.75 -6.60 18.45
CA ALA A 289 15.97 -7.82 17.68
C ALA A 289 17.47 -7.99 17.35
N THR A 290 18.04 -9.13 17.70
CA THR A 290 19.46 -9.46 17.45
C THR A 290 19.62 -10.56 16.42
N GLU A 291 18.72 -11.54 16.44
CA GLU A 291 18.73 -12.66 15.51
C GLU A 291 17.97 -12.32 14.22
N THR A 292 18.37 -12.95 13.12
CA THR A 292 17.85 -12.68 11.78
C THR A 292 17.10 -13.90 11.25
N VAL A 293 16.00 -13.66 10.51
CA VAL A 293 15.33 -14.66 9.68
C VAL A 293 15.55 -14.30 8.21
N LYS A 294 15.96 -15.27 7.40
CA LYS A 294 16.25 -15.11 5.96
C LYS A 294 15.05 -15.57 5.14
N ILE A 295 14.40 -14.67 4.45
CA ILE A 295 13.27 -14.99 3.58
C ILE A 295 13.65 -14.72 2.12
N GLY A 296 13.46 -15.73 1.27
CA GLY A 296 13.59 -15.60 -0.17
C GLY A 296 12.26 -15.22 -0.82
N LEU A 297 12.19 -14.05 -1.47
CA LEU A 297 11.06 -13.65 -2.28
C LEU A 297 11.35 -13.93 -3.76
N VAL A 298 10.55 -14.83 -4.35
CA VAL A 298 10.69 -15.22 -5.76
C VAL A 298 9.65 -14.48 -6.59
N GLY A 299 10.08 -13.53 -7.40
CA GLY A 299 9.20 -12.67 -8.18
C GLY A 299 9.82 -12.20 -9.50
N LYS A 300 9.03 -11.59 -10.36
CA LYS A 300 9.47 -11.06 -11.65
C LYS A 300 9.71 -9.54 -11.69
N TYR A 301 9.36 -8.84 -10.63
CA TYR A 301 9.51 -7.38 -10.52
C TYR A 301 10.48 -6.97 -9.41
N VAL A 302 11.43 -7.82 -9.10
CA VAL A 302 12.36 -7.65 -7.96
C VAL A 302 13.41 -6.55 -8.15
N GLU A 303 13.54 -6.00 -9.34
CA GLU A 303 14.46 -4.90 -9.64
C GLU A 303 13.92 -3.53 -9.19
N LEU A 304 12.60 -3.41 -8.96
CA LEU A 304 11.96 -2.24 -8.40
C LEU A 304 11.49 -2.51 -6.97
N GLN A 305 12.06 -1.79 -6.02
CA GLN A 305 11.77 -1.95 -4.59
C GLN A 305 10.28 -1.80 -4.24
N ASP A 306 9.56 -0.92 -4.96
CA ASP A 306 8.15 -0.63 -4.68
C ASP A 306 7.16 -1.60 -5.35
N ALA A 307 7.63 -2.56 -6.18
CA ALA A 307 6.75 -3.51 -6.86
C ALA A 307 6.10 -4.55 -5.93
N TYR A 308 6.72 -4.83 -4.78
CA TYR A 308 6.23 -5.74 -3.74
C TYR A 308 6.16 -5.07 -2.37
N LYS A 309 5.91 -3.76 -2.34
CA LYS A 309 6.01 -2.94 -1.14
C LYS A 309 5.18 -3.47 0.03
N SER A 310 3.93 -3.84 -0.19
CA SER A 310 3.06 -4.37 0.87
C SER A 310 3.54 -5.72 1.40
N ILE A 311 4.12 -6.58 0.55
CA ILE A 311 4.71 -7.86 0.96
C ILE A 311 5.95 -7.61 1.82
N ASP A 312 6.86 -6.74 1.38
CA ASP A 312 8.08 -6.38 2.12
C ASP A 312 7.75 -5.86 3.52
N GLU A 313 6.78 -4.94 3.60
CA GLU A 313 6.34 -4.37 4.87
C GLU A 313 5.65 -5.42 5.76
N SER A 314 4.87 -6.34 5.18
CA SER A 314 4.21 -7.43 5.92
C SER A 314 5.23 -8.42 6.48
N LEU A 315 6.25 -8.78 5.71
CA LEU A 315 7.37 -9.61 6.18
C LEU A 315 8.16 -8.92 7.28
N LEU A 316 8.46 -7.62 7.13
CA LEU A 316 9.13 -6.82 8.15
C LEU A 316 8.33 -6.78 9.46
N GLN A 317 7.03 -6.52 9.38
CA GLN A 317 6.13 -6.49 10.54
C GLN A 317 6.06 -7.86 11.22
N ALA A 318 5.96 -8.95 10.45
CA ALA A 318 5.92 -10.31 10.94
C ALA A 318 7.26 -10.73 11.61
N ALA A 319 8.40 -10.34 11.03
CA ALA A 319 9.71 -10.59 11.63
C ALA A 319 9.86 -9.86 12.98
N ILE A 320 9.49 -8.58 13.04
CA ILE A 320 9.52 -7.78 14.27
C ILE A 320 8.56 -8.36 15.33
N TYR A 321 7.37 -8.81 14.92
CA TYR A 321 6.42 -9.46 15.82
C TYR A 321 7.02 -10.70 16.48
N ASN A 322 7.79 -11.48 15.72
CA ASN A 322 8.52 -12.68 16.18
C ASN A 322 9.91 -12.36 16.78
N ASP A 323 10.20 -11.09 17.12
CA ASP A 323 11.46 -10.63 17.72
C ASP A 323 12.70 -10.95 16.86
N ARG A 324 12.58 -10.82 15.53
CA ARG A 324 13.66 -11.06 14.55
C ARG A 324 13.91 -9.84 13.66
N LYS A 325 15.13 -9.76 13.13
CA LYS A 325 15.45 -8.93 11.97
C LYS A 325 15.08 -9.66 10.71
N LEU A 326 14.47 -8.98 9.76
CA LEU A 326 14.24 -9.52 8.42
C LEU A 326 15.52 -9.34 7.59
N ASP A 327 15.98 -10.44 6.97
CA ASP A 327 16.97 -10.45 5.88
C ASP A 327 16.25 -10.96 4.63
N LEU A 328 15.80 -10.01 3.80
CA LEU A 328 14.99 -10.30 2.61
C LEU A 328 15.88 -10.42 1.38
N HIS A 329 15.86 -11.60 0.76
CA HIS A 329 16.58 -11.90 -0.47
C HIS A 329 15.61 -11.94 -1.65
N LEU A 330 15.86 -11.13 -2.66
CA LEU A 330 15.03 -11.02 -3.86
C LEU A 330 15.59 -11.89 -4.99
N PHE A 331 14.81 -12.87 -5.44
CA PHE A 331 15.18 -13.76 -6.53
C PHE A 331 14.34 -13.47 -7.77
N HIS A 332 15.02 -13.08 -8.85
CA HIS A 332 14.36 -12.87 -10.14
C HIS A 332 13.94 -14.22 -10.73
N SER A 333 12.65 -14.46 -10.87
CA SER A 333 12.11 -15.76 -11.27
C SER A 333 12.57 -16.22 -12.65
N GLU A 334 12.90 -15.31 -13.59
CA GLU A 334 13.47 -15.69 -14.90
C GLU A 334 14.91 -16.23 -14.81
N LYS A 335 15.61 -15.99 -13.71
CA LYS A 335 16.98 -16.47 -13.48
C LYS A 335 17.03 -17.78 -12.71
N LEU A 336 15.89 -18.26 -12.21
CA LEU A 336 15.75 -19.54 -11.51
C LEU A 336 15.34 -20.65 -12.49
N ASN A 337 15.88 -21.84 -12.28
CA ASN A 337 15.52 -23.07 -12.97
C ASN A 337 15.86 -24.28 -12.08
N GLU A 338 15.43 -25.49 -12.44
CA GLU A 338 15.66 -26.69 -11.65
C GLU A 338 17.18 -26.97 -11.41
N GLY A 339 18.06 -26.59 -12.33
CA GLY A 339 19.49 -26.82 -12.20
C GLY A 339 20.19 -25.90 -11.20
N ASN A 340 19.62 -24.73 -10.85
CA ASN A 340 20.26 -23.76 -9.96
C ASN A 340 19.47 -23.44 -8.71
N ALA A 341 18.20 -23.83 -8.62
CA ALA A 341 17.33 -23.50 -7.49
C ALA A 341 17.92 -23.96 -6.15
N ALA A 342 18.39 -25.19 -6.07
CA ALA A 342 18.98 -25.75 -4.85
C ALA A 342 20.22 -24.96 -4.39
N GLU A 343 21.07 -24.50 -5.29
CA GLU A 343 22.25 -23.70 -4.94
C GLU A 343 21.88 -22.31 -4.44
N LEU A 344 20.94 -21.65 -5.12
CA LEU A 344 20.56 -20.26 -4.84
C LEU A 344 19.67 -20.12 -3.58
N LEU A 345 18.82 -21.11 -3.31
CA LEU A 345 17.80 -21.02 -2.26
C LEU A 345 18.18 -21.74 -0.94
N LYS A 346 19.27 -22.50 -0.91
CA LYS A 346 19.67 -23.36 0.23
C LYS A 346 19.84 -22.65 1.58
N ASP A 347 20.18 -21.36 1.54
CA ASP A 347 20.44 -20.58 2.76
C ASP A 347 19.19 -19.80 3.24
N MET A 348 18.03 -20.01 2.61
CA MET A 348 16.78 -19.35 3.00
C MET A 348 16.03 -20.16 4.06
N ASP A 349 15.59 -19.50 5.12
CA ASP A 349 14.80 -20.10 6.19
C ASP A 349 13.33 -20.35 5.73
N GLY A 350 12.84 -19.54 4.78
CA GLY A 350 11.51 -19.66 4.17
C GLY A 350 11.45 -19.00 2.80
N LEU A 351 10.51 -19.43 1.96
CA LEU A 351 10.32 -18.91 0.59
C LEU A 351 8.91 -18.30 0.44
N LEU A 352 8.83 -17.12 -0.18
CA LEU A 352 7.59 -16.49 -0.60
C LEU A 352 7.56 -16.41 -2.13
N ILE A 353 6.49 -17.00 -2.72
CA ILE A 353 6.27 -16.95 -4.16
C ILE A 353 5.29 -15.81 -4.44
N ALA A 354 5.82 -14.75 -5.02
CA ALA A 354 5.12 -13.48 -5.19
C ALA A 354 3.96 -13.53 -6.19
N PRO A 355 2.95 -12.65 -6.04
CA PRO A 355 1.88 -12.48 -7.02
C PRO A 355 2.39 -11.94 -8.36
N GLY A 356 1.50 -11.85 -9.35
CA GLY A 356 1.77 -11.30 -10.67
C GLY A 356 0.78 -11.79 -11.71
N PHE A 357 1.05 -11.49 -13.00
CA PHE A 357 0.21 -11.87 -14.14
C PHE A 357 1.07 -12.36 -15.31
N GLY A 358 0.50 -13.23 -16.15
CA GLY A 358 1.10 -13.69 -17.40
C GLY A 358 2.29 -14.63 -17.25
N GLN A 359 2.76 -15.15 -18.37
CA GLN A 359 3.66 -16.30 -18.48
C GLN A 359 5.12 -16.01 -18.09
N ARG A 360 5.57 -14.75 -18.10
CA ARG A 360 6.99 -14.40 -17.86
C ARG A 360 7.45 -14.83 -16.46
N GLY A 361 8.55 -15.59 -16.38
CA GLY A 361 9.20 -16.01 -15.13
C GLY A 361 8.47 -17.11 -14.34
N ILE A 362 7.50 -17.80 -14.94
CA ILE A 362 6.71 -18.83 -14.26
C ILE A 362 7.52 -20.10 -13.99
N GLU A 363 8.34 -20.55 -14.94
CA GLU A 363 9.13 -21.77 -14.79
C GLU A 363 10.12 -21.67 -13.59
N GLY A 364 10.67 -20.50 -13.35
CA GLY A 364 11.50 -20.28 -12.16
C GLY A 364 10.72 -20.30 -10.85
N LYS A 365 9.43 -19.94 -10.86
CA LYS A 365 8.56 -20.12 -9.69
C LYS A 365 8.28 -21.59 -9.45
N PHE A 366 8.05 -22.40 -10.50
CA PHE A 366 7.90 -23.85 -10.36
C PHE A 366 9.17 -24.49 -9.79
N ALA A 367 10.36 -24.13 -10.29
CA ALA A 367 11.62 -24.61 -9.77
C ALA A 367 11.81 -24.27 -8.27
N ALA A 368 11.44 -23.07 -7.85
CA ALA A 368 11.51 -22.67 -6.45
C ALA A 368 10.49 -23.42 -5.57
N LEU A 369 9.27 -23.66 -6.07
CA LEU A 369 8.23 -24.42 -5.40
C LEU A 369 8.58 -25.89 -5.23
N LYS A 370 9.11 -26.52 -6.29
CA LYS A 370 9.64 -27.89 -6.26
C LYS A 370 10.74 -28.02 -5.20
N TYR A 371 11.71 -27.10 -5.22
CA TYR A 371 12.75 -27.06 -4.21
C TYR A 371 12.18 -26.95 -2.79
N ALA A 372 11.25 -26.02 -2.54
CA ALA A 372 10.64 -25.83 -1.22
C ALA A 372 9.91 -27.09 -0.74
N ARG A 373 9.14 -27.72 -1.63
CA ARG A 373 8.37 -28.93 -1.33
C ARG A 373 9.27 -30.14 -1.05
N GLU A 374 10.30 -30.37 -1.86
CA GLU A 374 11.20 -31.52 -1.73
C GLU A 374 12.16 -31.42 -0.56
N HIS A 375 12.49 -30.19 -0.11
CA HIS A 375 13.39 -29.93 1.03
C HIS A 375 12.66 -29.48 2.31
N ASP A 376 11.32 -29.54 2.30
CA ASP A 376 10.47 -29.15 3.43
C ASP A 376 10.75 -27.74 3.98
N VAL A 377 11.04 -26.78 3.04
CA VAL A 377 11.24 -25.37 3.36
C VAL A 377 9.88 -24.68 3.50
N PRO A 378 9.60 -23.96 4.61
CA PRO A 378 8.37 -23.19 4.75
C PRO A 378 8.12 -22.28 3.53
N CYS A 379 6.91 -22.39 2.94
CA CYS A 379 6.62 -21.71 1.69
C CYS A 379 5.23 -21.06 1.71
N LEU A 380 5.17 -19.76 1.35
CA LEU A 380 3.94 -18.99 1.16
C LEU A 380 3.77 -18.62 -0.31
N GLY A 381 2.67 -19.04 -0.95
CA GLY A 381 2.30 -18.60 -2.30
C GLY A 381 1.13 -17.63 -2.27
N ILE A 382 1.29 -16.44 -2.83
CA ILE A 382 0.25 -15.40 -2.87
C ILE A 382 -0.29 -15.26 -4.29
N CYS A 383 -1.62 -15.37 -4.47
CA CYS A 383 -2.33 -15.19 -5.72
C CYS A 383 -1.74 -16.06 -6.85
N LEU A 384 -1.01 -15.50 -7.82
CA LEU A 384 -0.28 -16.29 -8.81
C LEU A 384 0.70 -17.29 -8.16
N GLY A 385 1.25 -16.99 -6.99
CA GLY A 385 2.09 -17.92 -6.23
C GLY A 385 1.35 -19.18 -5.82
N MET A 386 0.11 -19.07 -5.33
CA MET A 386 -0.77 -20.22 -5.08
C MET A 386 -1.08 -20.98 -6.37
N GLN A 387 -1.41 -20.27 -7.46
CA GLN A 387 -1.69 -20.91 -8.76
C GLN A 387 -0.48 -21.71 -9.25
N CYS A 388 0.72 -21.16 -9.09
CA CYS A 388 1.97 -21.87 -9.39
C CYS A 388 2.16 -23.13 -8.51
N MET A 389 1.80 -23.08 -7.22
CA MET A 389 1.82 -24.25 -6.32
C MET A 389 0.92 -25.38 -6.83
N VAL A 390 -0.29 -25.02 -7.27
CA VAL A 390 -1.24 -25.97 -7.83
C VAL A 390 -0.70 -26.60 -9.11
N ILE A 391 -0.14 -25.79 -10.01
CA ILE A 391 0.40 -26.28 -11.30
C ILE A 391 1.62 -27.20 -11.08
N GLU A 392 2.57 -26.77 -10.23
CA GLU A 392 3.74 -27.58 -9.91
C GLU A 392 3.33 -28.94 -9.30
N TYR A 393 2.41 -28.90 -8.34
CA TYR A 393 1.93 -30.13 -7.70
C TYR A 393 1.21 -31.06 -8.68
N ALA A 394 0.42 -30.51 -9.60
CA ALA A 394 -0.22 -31.28 -10.66
C ALA A 394 0.79 -31.98 -11.58
N ARG A 395 1.85 -31.27 -11.98
CA ARG A 395 2.90 -31.79 -12.85
C ARG A 395 3.75 -32.87 -12.16
N ASP A 396 4.28 -32.55 -11.00
CA ASP A 396 5.31 -33.35 -10.35
C ASP A 396 4.75 -34.44 -9.41
N VAL A 397 3.55 -34.26 -8.84
CA VAL A 397 2.97 -35.23 -7.89
C VAL A 397 1.80 -36.00 -8.52
N LEU A 398 0.92 -35.36 -9.29
CA LEU A 398 -0.21 -36.03 -9.93
C LEU A 398 0.16 -36.61 -11.30
N GLY A 399 1.35 -36.32 -11.85
CA GLY A 399 1.80 -36.82 -13.16
C GLY A 399 1.08 -36.17 -14.36
N MET A 400 0.45 -35.02 -14.16
CA MET A 400 -0.24 -34.25 -15.22
C MET A 400 0.77 -33.32 -15.91
N ALA A 401 1.66 -33.85 -16.73
CA ALA A 401 2.82 -33.13 -17.28
C ALA A 401 2.48 -31.83 -18.02
N ASP A 402 1.28 -31.73 -18.63
CA ASP A 402 0.79 -30.55 -19.35
C ASP A 402 -0.10 -29.63 -18.49
N ALA A 403 -0.21 -29.88 -17.17
CA ALA A 403 -1.05 -29.06 -16.31
C ALA A 403 -0.62 -27.59 -16.33
N ASN A 404 -1.58 -26.68 -16.49
CA ASN A 404 -1.30 -25.24 -16.56
C ASN A 404 -2.51 -24.39 -16.17
N SER A 405 -2.29 -23.08 -16.17
CA SER A 405 -3.34 -22.06 -16.17
C SER A 405 -3.73 -21.72 -17.61
N THR A 406 -5.03 -21.56 -17.87
CA THR A 406 -5.52 -21.06 -19.17
C THR A 406 -5.10 -19.60 -19.46
N GLU A 407 -4.57 -18.87 -18.48
CA GLU A 407 -3.90 -17.58 -18.69
C GLU A 407 -2.58 -17.74 -19.46
N MET A 408 -1.84 -18.80 -19.16
CA MET A 408 -0.47 -19.03 -19.67
C MET A 408 -0.49 -19.89 -20.91
N GLU A 409 -1.30 -20.96 -20.90
CA GLU A 409 -1.48 -21.89 -22.00
C GLU A 409 -2.97 -22.20 -22.19
N PRO A 410 -3.66 -21.46 -23.07
CA PRO A 410 -5.10 -21.62 -23.26
C PRO A 410 -5.54 -23.04 -23.71
N ASN A 411 -4.63 -23.78 -24.35
CA ASN A 411 -4.90 -25.10 -24.92
C ASN A 411 -4.38 -26.26 -24.06
N THR A 412 -3.93 -26.01 -22.83
CA THR A 412 -3.47 -27.07 -21.90
C THR A 412 -4.52 -28.18 -21.75
N GLU A 413 -4.08 -29.42 -21.66
CA GLU A 413 -4.95 -30.58 -21.46
C GLU A 413 -5.55 -30.55 -20.05
N TYR A 414 -4.75 -30.23 -19.04
CA TYR A 414 -5.17 -30.18 -17.63
C TYR A 414 -5.26 -28.74 -17.14
N LYS A 415 -6.42 -28.14 -17.27
CA LYS A 415 -6.74 -26.76 -16.86
C LYS A 415 -6.93 -26.66 -15.35
N VAL A 416 -5.88 -26.90 -14.58
CA VAL A 416 -5.95 -26.93 -13.11
C VAL A 416 -6.17 -25.54 -12.51
N ILE A 417 -5.82 -24.49 -13.26
CA ILE A 417 -6.18 -23.09 -13.04
C ILE A 417 -6.93 -22.62 -14.27
N ASP A 418 -8.13 -22.08 -14.08
CA ASP A 418 -9.00 -21.67 -15.20
C ASP A 418 -9.64 -20.31 -14.95
N LEU A 419 -10.13 -19.70 -16.02
CA LEU A 419 -10.83 -18.43 -16.00
C LEU A 419 -12.17 -18.58 -15.26
N MET A 420 -12.46 -17.66 -14.33
CA MET A 420 -13.76 -17.58 -13.68
C MET A 420 -14.89 -17.43 -14.71
N GLU A 421 -16.03 -18.06 -14.47
CA GLU A 421 -17.20 -17.96 -15.36
C GLU A 421 -17.63 -16.51 -15.61
N GLU A 422 -17.59 -15.66 -14.58
CA GLU A 422 -17.94 -14.25 -14.65
C GLU A 422 -16.96 -13.42 -15.50
N GLN A 423 -15.75 -13.92 -15.71
CA GLN A 423 -14.70 -13.26 -16.51
C GLN A 423 -14.73 -13.58 -18.00
N LYS A 424 -15.51 -14.58 -18.43
CA LYS A 424 -15.54 -15.07 -19.83
C LYS A 424 -16.01 -14.02 -20.84
N ASN A 425 -16.81 -13.04 -20.42
CA ASN A 425 -17.39 -12.02 -21.29
C ASN A 425 -16.82 -10.61 -21.07
N VAL A 426 -15.72 -10.48 -20.36
CA VAL A 426 -15.11 -9.18 -20.04
C VAL A 426 -14.30 -8.65 -21.22
N THR A 427 -14.65 -7.45 -21.70
CA THR A 427 -13.95 -6.76 -22.80
C THR A 427 -13.01 -5.65 -22.32
N ASN A 428 -13.32 -5.02 -21.19
CA ASN A 428 -12.48 -3.99 -20.57
C ASN A 428 -11.56 -4.63 -19.52
N MET A 429 -10.25 -4.40 -19.62
CA MET A 429 -9.27 -5.01 -18.72
C MET A 429 -9.18 -4.31 -17.35
N GLY A 430 -9.28 -2.98 -17.29
CA GLY A 430 -9.20 -2.22 -16.04
C GLY A 430 -10.47 -2.38 -15.19
N GLY A 431 -10.30 -2.58 -13.87
CA GLY A 431 -11.39 -2.64 -12.90
C GLY A 431 -12.40 -3.78 -13.08
N SER A 432 -12.02 -4.84 -13.80
CA SER A 432 -12.94 -5.95 -14.18
C SER A 432 -12.55 -7.30 -13.57
N MET A 433 -11.48 -7.38 -12.80
CA MET A 433 -11.08 -8.58 -12.06
C MET A 433 -11.99 -8.80 -10.83
N ARG A 434 -11.85 -9.93 -10.16
CA ARG A 434 -12.35 -10.11 -8.80
C ARG A 434 -11.50 -9.24 -7.88
N LEU A 435 -12.07 -8.11 -7.42
CA LEU A 435 -11.39 -7.03 -6.73
C LEU A 435 -12.05 -6.73 -5.39
N GLY A 436 -11.24 -6.48 -4.36
CA GLY A 436 -11.70 -6.08 -3.04
C GLY A 436 -11.83 -7.23 -2.05
N ALA A 437 -12.47 -6.97 -0.94
CA ALA A 437 -12.58 -7.90 0.17
C ALA A 437 -13.71 -8.91 -0.04
N TYR A 438 -13.36 -10.21 0.12
CA TYR A 438 -14.31 -11.32 0.07
C TYR A 438 -14.15 -12.20 1.30
N ASP A 439 -15.24 -12.83 1.70
CA ASP A 439 -15.26 -13.76 2.81
C ASP A 439 -14.63 -15.10 2.42
N CYS A 440 -13.89 -15.70 3.36
CA CYS A 440 -13.32 -17.03 3.24
C CYS A 440 -13.59 -17.82 4.52
N ILE A 441 -14.08 -19.05 4.38
CA ILE A 441 -14.27 -20.00 5.48
C ILE A 441 -13.08 -20.93 5.52
N LEU A 442 -12.35 -20.91 6.64
CA LEU A 442 -11.20 -21.76 6.88
C LEU A 442 -11.61 -23.09 7.55
N LYS A 443 -11.06 -24.19 7.08
CA LYS A 443 -11.28 -25.51 7.64
C LYS A 443 -10.60 -25.61 9.00
N LYS A 444 -11.34 -26.00 10.04
CA LYS A 444 -10.79 -26.19 11.41
C LYS A 444 -9.62 -27.18 11.41
N GLY A 445 -8.55 -26.79 12.08
CA GLY A 445 -7.33 -27.58 12.18
C GLY A 445 -6.33 -27.41 11.03
N SER A 446 -6.67 -26.63 9.98
CA SER A 446 -5.74 -26.26 8.92
C SER A 446 -4.65 -25.29 9.42
N ILE A 447 -3.56 -25.17 8.69
CA ILE A 447 -2.46 -24.23 9.00
C ILE A 447 -2.99 -22.79 9.00
N ALA A 448 -3.76 -22.42 7.97
CA ALA A 448 -4.37 -21.09 7.89
C ALA A 448 -5.35 -20.82 9.05
N TYR A 449 -6.19 -21.80 9.41
CA TYR A 449 -7.07 -21.66 10.57
C TYR A 449 -6.28 -21.42 11.87
N GLN A 450 -5.19 -22.16 12.08
CA GLN A 450 -4.33 -21.97 13.27
C GLN A 450 -3.67 -20.58 13.27
N ALA A 451 -3.23 -20.11 12.11
CA ALA A 451 -2.65 -18.77 11.95
C ALA A 451 -3.65 -17.67 12.31
N TYR A 452 -4.84 -17.68 11.72
CA TYR A 452 -5.87 -16.64 11.93
C TYR A 452 -6.62 -16.78 13.26
N GLY A 453 -6.67 -17.99 13.86
CA GLY A 453 -7.39 -18.27 15.10
C GLY A 453 -8.91 -18.16 15.00
N LYS A 454 -9.47 -18.12 13.78
CA LYS A 454 -10.90 -17.98 13.51
C LYS A 454 -11.28 -18.64 12.19
N GLU A 455 -12.53 -19.06 12.08
CA GLU A 455 -13.05 -19.75 10.92
C GLU A 455 -13.40 -18.80 9.77
N HIS A 456 -14.01 -17.66 10.10
CA HIS A 456 -14.37 -16.63 9.12
C HIS A 456 -13.28 -15.55 9.04
N ILE A 457 -12.74 -15.37 7.84
CA ILE A 457 -11.83 -14.28 7.51
C ILE A 457 -12.34 -13.50 6.32
N GLN A 458 -11.84 -12.29 6.17
CA GLN A 458 -12.11 -11.45 5.00
C GLN A 458 -10.79 -10.91 4.49
N GLU A 459 -10.46 -11.21 3.24
CA GLU A 459 -9.20 -10.82 2.60
C GLU A 459 -9.46 -10.24 1.21
N ARG A 460 -8.51 -9.43 0.70
CA ARG A 460 -8.66 -8.72 -0.58
C ARG A 460 -8.12 -9.55 -1.73
N HIS A 461 -8.78 -9.45 -2.87
CA HIS A 461 -8.48 -10.17 -4.09
C HIS A 461 -8.12 -9.22 -5.23
N ARG A 462 -7.30 -9.73 -6.17
CA ARG A 462 -6.95 -9.09 -7.43
C ARG A 462 -6.56 -10.14 -8.47
N HIS A 463 -7.54 -10.85 -9.05
CA HIS A 463 -7.28 -11.93 -10.01
C HIS A 463 -8.48 -12.21 -10.92
N ARG A 464 -8.24 -12.95 -12.02
CA ARG A 464 -9.24 -13.45 -12.97
C ARG A 464 -9.32 -14.97 -13.00
N PHE A 465 -8.22 -15.65 -12.71
CA PHE A 465 -8.05 -17.09 -12.80
C PHE A 465 -8.03 -17.68 -11.40
N GLU A 466 -8.52 -18.90 -11.28
CA GLU A 466 -8.70 -19.59 -10.00
C GLU A 466 -8.47 -21.08 -10.11
N PHE A 467 -8.32 -21.74 -8.95
CA PHE A 467 -8.28 -23.19 -8.84
C PHE A 467 -9.53 -23.82 -9.48
N ASN A 468 -9.34 -24.74 -10.42
CA ASN A 468 -10.44 -25.47 -11.06
C ASN A 468 -10.94 -26.60 -10.15
N SER A 469 -12.10 -26.41 -9.53
CA SER A 469 -12.68 -27.33 -8.56
C SER A 469 -12.97 -28.73 -9.09
N GLN A 470 -12.94 -28.95 -10.43
CA GLN A 470 -13.06 -30.29 -11.03
C GLN A 470 -11.90 -31.22 -10.66
N TYR A 471 -10.75 -30.68 -10.32
CA TYR A 471 -9.57 -31.45 -9.92
C TYR A 471 -9.43 -31.61 -8.41
N ARG A 472 -10.29 -30.99 -7.60
CA ARG A 472 -10.19 -30.95 -6.13
C ARG A 472 -9.94 -32.31 -5.49
N ASP A 473 -10.77 -33.30 -5.82
CA ASP A 473 -10.67 -34.64 -5.21
C ASP A 473 -9.33 -35.32 -5.51
N GLN A 474 -8.76 -35.08 -6.69
CA GLN A 474 -7.46 -35.63 -7.08
C GLN A 474 -6.33 -35.00 -6.28
N PHE A 475 -6.34 -33.67 -6.08
CA PHE A 475 -5.37 -32.96 -5.25
C PHE A 475 -5.49 -33.40 -3.79
N GLU A 476 -6.72 -33.46 -3.24
CA GLU A 476 -6.94 -33.85 -1.85
C GLU A 476 -6.53 -35.29 -1.58
N ALA A 477 -6.76 -36.21 -2.52
CA ALA A 477 -6.32 -37.60 -2.41
C ALA A 477 -4.79 -37.75 -2.43
N ALA A 478 -4.09 -36.90 -3.18
CA ALA A 478 -2.63 -36.91 -3.27
C ALA A 478 -1.94 -36.15 -2.10
N GLY A 479 -2.67 -35.39 -1.30
CA GLY A 479 -2.12 -34.73 -0.10
C GLY A 479 -2.16 -33.22 -0.08
N MET A 480 -2.42 -32.53 -1.20
CA MET A 480 -2.72 -31.08 -1.16
C MET A 480 -4.19 -30.88 -0.80
N LYS A 481 -4.45 -30.14 0.25
CA LYS A 481 -5.81 -29.93 0.78
C LYS A 481 -6.33 -28.54 0.46
N CYS A 482 -7.59 -28.45 0.05
CA CYS A 482 -8.33 -27.19 -0.06
C CYS A 482 -8.90 -26.84 1.32
N THR A 483 -8.33 -25.84 1.96
CA THR A 483 -8.58 -25.53 3.38
C THR A 483 -9.26 -24.18 3.61
N GLY A 484 -9.46 -23.39 2.57
CA GLY A 484 -10.23 -22.15 2.59
C GLY A 484 -11.14 -22.07 1.37
N GLU A 485 -12.37 -21.61 1.59
CA GLU A 485 -13.40 -21.56 0.56
C GLU A 485 -14.25 -20.29 0.68
N ASN A 486 -14.58 -19.68 -0.45
CA ASN A 486 -15.56 -18.60 -0.45
C ASN A 486 -16.96 -19.18 -0.21
N PRO A 487 -17.74 -18.71 0.79
CA PRO A 487 -19.02 -19.32 1.17
C PRO A 487 -20.13 -19.11 0.14
N GLU A 488 -20.03 -18.12 -0.74
CA GLU A 488 -21.06 -17.80 -1.73
C GLU A 488 -20.85 -18.56 -3.04
N THR A 489 -19.58 -18.69 -3.47
CA THR A 489 -19.22 -19.23 -4.79
C THR A 489 -18.63 -20.65 -4.72
N GLY A 490 -18.17 -21.09 -3.55
CA GLY A 490 -17.44 -22.36 -3.37
C GLY A 490 -16.04 -22.36 -3.97
N LEU A 491 -15.51 -21.20 -4.35
CA LEU A 491 -14.16 -21.07 -4.91
C LEU A 491 -13.10 -21.35 -3.87
N VAL A 492 -12.05 -22.08 -4.27
CA VAL A 492 -10.94 -22.43 -3.39
C VAL A 492 -10.03 -21.23 -3.19
N GLU A 493 -9.92 -20.79 -1.94
CA GLU A 493 -9.15 -19.61 -1.54
C GLU A 493 -7.81 -19.97 -0.90
N VAL A 494 -7.69 -21.18 -0.34
CA VAL A 494 -6.49 -21.65 0.36
C VAL A 494 -6.20 -23.09 0.01
N VAL A 495 -4.95 -23.38 -0.35
CA VAL A 495 -4.41 -24.75 -0.49
C VAL A 495 -3.26 -24.96 0.49
N GLU A 496 -3.15 -26.18 1.03
CA GLU A 496 -2.09 -26.54 1.98
C GLU A 496 -1.57 -27.94 1.70
N ILE A 497 -0.30 -28.19 2.05
CA ILE A 497 0.28 -29.54 2.11
C ILE A 497 0.58 -29.85 3.60
N PRO A 498 -0.36 -30.45 4.34
CA PRO A 498 -0.22 -30.65 5.79
C PRO A 498 0.91 -31.59 6.20
N ALA A 499 1.46 -32.37 5.27
CA ALA A 499 2.60 -33.27 5.50
C ALA A 499 3.93 -32.51 5.62
N LEU A 500 3.99 -31.26 5.14
CA LEU A 500 5.17 -30.39 5.23
C LEU A 500 5.06 -29.48 6.46
N LYS A 501 6.20 -28.95 6.91
CA LYS A 501 6.29 -28.06 8.09
C LYS A 501 5.34 -26.86 7.98
N TRP A 502 5.35 -26.18 6.82
CA TRP A 502 4.48 -25.05 6.55
C TRP A 502 4.45 -24.78 5.05
N PHE A 503 3.40 -25.16 4.35
CA PHE A 503 3.29 -24.98 2.90
C PHE A 503 1.85 -24.55 2.58
N VAL A 504 1.66 -23.24 2.34
CA VAL A 504 0.34 -22.61 2.20
C VAL A 504 0.32 -21.73 0.96
N GLY A 505 -0.69 -21.92 0.13
CA GLY A 505 -1.02 -21.03 -0.99
C GLY A 505 -2.35 -20.35 -0.75
N VAL A 506 -2.43 -19.04 -0.99
CA VAL A 506 -3.65 -18.23 -0.86
C VAL A 506 -3.95 -17.48 -2.14
N GLN A 507 -5.22 -17.49 -2.57
CA GLN A 507 -5.66 -16.77 -3.78
C GLN A 507 -5.79 -15.27 -3.53
N PHE A 508 -6.08 -14.88 -2.30
CA PHE A 508 -6.16 -13.52 -1.84
C PHE A 508 -4.78 -12.90 -1.54
N HIS A 509 -4.76 -11.62 -1.21
CA HIS A 509 -3.58 -10.81 -0.92
C HIS A 509 -3.56 -10.42 0.57
N PRO A 510 -3.00 -11.25 1.47
CA PRO A 510 -3.00 -10.97 2.92
C PRO A 510 -2.13 -9.77 3.28
N GLU A 511 -1.19 -9.38 2.40
CA GLU A 511 -0.33 -8.21 2.58
C GLU A 511 -1.11 -6.89 2.70
N TYR A 512 -2.29 -6.80 2.09
CA TYR A 512 -3.11 -5.58 2.18
C TYR A 512 -3.79 -5.39 3.53
N ASN A 513 -3.89 -6.44 4.34
CA ASN A 513 -4.47 -6.39 5.68
C ASN A 513 -3.42 -6.38 6.81
N SER A 514 -2.13 -6.18 6.49
CA SER A 514 -1.05 -6.11 7.48
C SER A 514 -0.75 -4.67 7.86
N THR A 515 -0.72 -4.39 9.17
CA THR A 515 -0.41 -3.05 9.70
C THR A 515 0.60 -3.12 10.85
N VAL A 516 1.20 -1.97 11.21
CA VAL A 516 2.20 -1.88 12.29
C VAL A 516 1.68 -2.43 13.62
N VAL A 517 0.43 -2.12 13.95
CA VAL A 517 -0.18 -2.52 15.23
C VAL A 517 -0.97 -3.83 15.15
N ASN A 518 -1.20 -4.32 13.95
CA ASN A 518 -1.96 -5.53 13.67
C ASN A 518 -1.38 -6.26 12.44
N PRO A 519 -0.18 -6.86 12.55
CA PRO A 519 0.42 -7.59 11.44
C PRO A 519 -0.46 -8.78 11.04
N ASN A 520 -0.54 -9.06 9.74
CA ASN A 520 -1.40 -10.14 9.25
C ASN A 520 -0.96 -11.49 9.82
N PRO A 521 -1.89 -12.28 10.42
CA PRO A 521 -1.56 -13.52 11.12
C PRO A 521 -0.90 -14.59 10.24
N LEU A 522 -1.21 -14.62 8.94
CA LEU A 522 -0.62 -15.59 8.01
C LEU A 522 0.88 -15.33 7.82
N PHE A 523 1.28 -14.06 7.64
CA PHE A 523 2.69 -13.67 7.59
C PHE A 523 3.41 -13.95 8.91
N VAL A 524 2.76 -13.68 10.05
CA VAL A 524 3.34 -13.97 11.38
C VAL A 524 3.60 -15.46 11.53
N SER A 525 2.65 -16.32 11.15
CA SER A 525 2.77 -17.77 11.18
C SER A 525 3.85 -18.30 10.23
N PHE A 526 3.90 -17.77 8.99
CA PHE A 526 4.91 -18.13 7.99
C PHE A 526 6.34 -17.83 8.50
N VAL A 527 6.56 -16.61 8.99
CA VAL A 527 7.86 -16.20 9.52
C VAL A 527 8.24 -17.01 10.76
N LYS A 528 7.26 -17.34 11.62
CA LYS A 528 7.50 -18.22 12.76
C LYS A 528 7.96 -19.61 12.31
N ALA A 529 7.31 -20.20 11.31
CA ALA A 529 7.71 -21.48 10.75
C ALA A 529 9.12 -21.44 10.13
N ALA A 530 9.46 -20.33 9.44
CA ALA A 530 10.81 -20.11 8.91
C ALA A 530 11.88 -20.04 10.01
N ILE A 531 11.58 -19.40 11.14
CA ILE A 531 12.47 -19.35 12.31
C ILE A 531 12.68 -20.77 12.91
N ASP A 532 11.61 -21.54 13.00
CA ASP A 532 11.64 -22.89 13.59
C ASP A 532 12.27 -23.93 12.64
N ASN A 533 12.51 -23.57 11.38
CA ASN A 533 13.13 -24.42 10.35
C ASN A 533 14.66 -24.44 10.41
N LYS A 534 15.30 -23.60 11.23
CA LYS A 534 16.78 -23.54 11.40
C LYS A 534 17.38 -24.78 11.99
#